data_b2dc011718c0704dff2c7f202c8c23a8
#
_entry.id   b2dc011718c0704dff2c7f202c8c23a8
#
_cell.length_a   1.000
_cell.length_b   1.000
_cell.length_c   1.000
_cell.angle_alpha   90.00
_cell.angle_beta   90.00
_cell.angle_gamma   90.00
#
_symmetry.space_group_name_H-M   'P 1'
#
loop_
_entity.id
_entity.type
_entity.pdbx_description
1 polymer ?
#
loop_
_entity_poly.entity_id
_entity_poly.type
_entity_poly.pdbx_seq_one_letter_code
_entity_poly.pdbx_strand_id
1 'polypeptide(L)'
;MEKDFIDLNLFDTQQQKIINDCAIHGLDPTSFANPHFNAFQMQVAYHALREGFDLSQYLNDFTCEQLEEIRLAKKSGLDEKQIAIVGLSADEMMMKRANLEYQLQKQ
;
A
#
# COMPACT_ATOMS: atom_id res chain seq x y z
N MET A 1 -14.62 16.95 -18.43
CA MET A 1 -13.79 17.39 -17.68
C MET A 1 -12.65 16.59 -17.55
N GLU A 2 -11.69 16.98 -17.11
CA GLU A 2 -10.64 16.29 -17.13
C GLU A 2 -10.35 15.62 -15.94
N LYS A 3 -9.71 14.52 -16.03
CA LYS A 3 -9.31 13.80 -14.92
C LYS A 3 -8.17 14.45 -14.31
N ASP A 4 -7.82 14.01 -13.13
CA ASP A 4 -6.61 14.45 -12.49
C ASP A 4 -5.44 14.16 -13.40
N PHE A 5 -4.63 15.17 -13.63
CA PHE A 5 -3.49 15.04 -14.50
C PHE A 5 -2.26 14.70 -13.66
N ILE A 6 -1.55 13.65 -14.07
CA ILE A 6 -0.31 13.26 -13.42
C ILE A 6 0.85 13.66 -14.32
N ASP A 7 1.69 14.58 -13.83
CA ASP A 7 2.85 15.01 -14.59
C ASP A 7 4.00 14.03 -14.31
N LEU A 8 4.22 13.12 -15.26
CA LEU A 8 5.24 12.10 -15.10
C LEU A 8 6.65 12.66 -14.97
N ASN A 9 6.87 13.90 -15.41
CA ASN A 9 8.17 14.51 -15.30
C ASN A 9 8.58 14.77 -13.84
N LEU A 10 7.64 14.75 -12.91
CA LEU A 10 7.93 14.93 -11.50
C LEU A 10 8.40 13.64 -10.83
N PHE A 11 8.37 12.53 -11.56
CA PHE A 11 8.66 11.21 -11.01
C PHE A 11 9.91 10.62 -11.66
N ASP A 12 10.63 9.78 -10.90
CA ASP A 12 11.78 9.09 -11.47
C ASP A 12 11.29 7.92 -12.34
N THR A 13 12.22 7.23 -12.98
CA THR A 13 11.88 6.16 -13.93
C THR A 13 11.10 5.03 -13.27
N GLN A 14 11.47 4.64 -12.07
CA GLN A 14 10.81 3.54 -11.38
C GLN A 14 9.40 3.95 -10.94
N GLN A 15 9.23 5.16 -10.45
CA GLN A 15 7.92 5.68 -10.09
C GLN A 15 7.02 5.75 -11.32
N GLN A 16 7.56 6.24 -12.45
CA GLN A 16 6.79 6.32 -13.69
C GLN A 16 6.31 4.95 -14.14
N LYS A 17 7.17 3.94 -14.00
CA LYS A 17 6.79 2.59 -14.39
C LYS A 17 5.61 2.09 -13.58
N ILE A 18 5.62 2.33 -12.28
CA ILE A 18 4.54 1.89 -11.41
C ILE A 18 3.24 2.60 -11.77
N ILE A 19 3.30 3.90 -11.99
CA ILE A 19 2.12 4.69 -12.38
C ILE A 19 1.55 4.15 -13.69
N ASN A 20 2.42 3.89 -14.66
CA ASN A 20 1.98 3.38 -15.96
C ASN A 20 1.41 1.96 -15.86
N ASP A 21 2.04 1.10 -15.06
CA ASP A 21 1.54 -0.26 -14.87
C ASP A 21 0.14 -0.24 -14.25
N CYS A 22 -0.07 0.65 -13.29
CA CYS A 22 -1.35 0.81 -12.65
C CYS A 22 -2.41 1.20 -13.68
N ALA A 23 -2.11 2.19 -14.50
CA ALA A 23 -3.04 2.67 -15.52
C ALA A 23 -3.33 1.59 -16.57
N ILE A 24 -2.31 0.83 -16.97
CA ILE A 24 -2.47 -0.24 -17.96
C ILE A 24 -3.45 -1.30 -17.45
N HIS A 25 -3.46 -1.54 -16.15
CA HIS A 25 -4.38 -2.51 -15.56
C HIS A 25 -5.76 -1.91 -15.27
N GLY A 26 -6.02 -0.69 -15.74
CA GLY A 26 -7.32 -0.07 -15.57
C GLY A 26 -7.57 0.49 -14.19
N LEU A 27 -6.51 0.68 -13.40
CA LEU A 27 -6.64 1.22 -12.06
C LEU A 27 -6.21 2.68 -12.04
N ASP A 28 -6.70 3.43 -11.06
CA ASP A 28 -6.43 4.85 -10.96
C ASP A 28 -5.26 5.07 -10.01
N PRO A 29 -4.09 5.55 -10.51
CA PRO A 29 -2.93 5.74 -9.66
C PRO A 29 -2.95 7.00 -8.81
N THR A 30 -3.97 7.86 -8.95
CA THR A 30 -3.95 9.15 -8.27
C THR A 30 -3.89 9.05 -6.74
N SER A 31 -4.35 7.94 -6.18
CA SER A 31 -4.33 7.77 -4.73
C SER A 31 -2.91 7.69 -4.16
N PHE A 32 -1.93 7.24 -4.98
CA PHE A 32 -0.55 7.13 -4.50
C PHE A 32 0.45 7.92 -5.35
N ALA A 33 0.02 8.52 -6.44
CA ALA A 33 0.94 9.18 -7.37
C ALA A 33 1.36 10.54 -6.83
N ASN A 34 2.32 10.52 -5.93
CA ASN A 34 2.89 11.71 -5.33
C ASN A 34 4.40 11.52 -5.30
N PRO A 35 5.19 12.45 -5.88
CA PRO A 35 6.65 12.27 -5.94
C PRO A 35 7.30 12.15 -4.56
N HIS A 36 6.60 12.57 -3.51
CA HIS A 36 7.08 12.46 -2.15
C HIS A 36 7.20 11.01 -1.70
N PHE A 37 6.41 10.11 -2.26
CA PHE A 37 6.47 8.69 -1.91
C PHE A 37 7.51 8.00 -2.78
N ASN A 38 8.34 7.14 -2.17
CA ASN A 38 9.34 6.44 -2.96
C ASN A 38 8.70 5.30 -3.76
N ALA A 39 9.47 4.74 -4.70
CA ALA A 39 8.95 3.71 -5.58
C ALA A 39 8.51 2.46 -4.83
N PHE A 40 9.16 2.14 -3.71
CA PHE A 40 8.79 0.96 -2.93
C PHE A 40 7.41 1.15 -2.27
N GLN A 41 7.14 2.34 -1.74
CA GLN A 41 5.84 2.64 -1.18
C GLN A 41 4.76 2.58 -2.26
N MET A 42 5.06 3.16 -3.42
CA MET A 42 4.12 3.16 -4.53
C MET A 42 3.83 1.74 -5.01
N GLN A 43 4.84 0.87 -4.99
CA GLN A 43 4.68 -0.52 -5.41
C GLN A 43 3.69 -1.26 -4.50
N VAL A 44 3.81 -1.08 -3.20
CA VAL A 44 2.90 -1.72 -2.26
C VAL A 44 1.48 -1.19 -2.46
N ALA A 45 1.33 0.13 -2.63
CA ALA A 45 0.03 0.74 -2.87
C ALA A 45 -0.61 0.20 -4.15
N TYR A 46 0.19 0.04 -5.21
CA TYR A 46 -0.29 -0.50 -6.46
C TYR A 46 -0.77 -1.96 -6.30
N HIS A 47 0.00 -2.78 -5.58
CA HIS A 47 -0.39 -4.16 -5.33
C HIS A 47 -1.72 -4.22 -4.56
N ALA A 48 -1.89 -3.33 -3.59
CA ALA A 48 -3.12 -3.28 -2.83
C ALA A 48 -4.32 -2.94 -3.72
N LEU A 49 -4.14 -1.98 -4.63
CA LEU A 49 -5.21 -1.62 -5.56
C LEU A 49 -5.60 -2.81 -6.44
N ARG A 50 -4.62 -3.58 -6.89
CA ARG A 50 -4.90 -4.77 -7.69
C ARG A 50 -5.69 -5.81 -6.89
N GLU A 51 -5.54 -5.81 -5.59
CA GLU A 51 -6.25 -6.73 -4.70
C GLU A 51 -7.57 -6.14 -4.20
N GLY A 52 -7.87 -4.92 -4.60
CA GLY A 52 -9.17 -4.32 -4.33
C GLY A 52 -9.23 -3.38 -3.14
N PHE A 53 -8.09 -2.95 -2.60
CA PHE A 53 -8.14 -1.98 -1.50
C PHE A 53 -7.10 -0.88 -1.62
N ASP A 54 -7.36 0.21 -0.92
CA ASP A 54 -6.62 1.45 -1.06
C ASP A 54 -5.82 1.71 0.22
N LEU A 55 -4.49 1.79 0.10
CA LEU A 55 -3.61 2.06 1.22
C LEU A 55 -3.23 3.53 1.35
N SER A 56 -3.84 4.43 0.56
CA SER A 56 -3.41 5.82 0.53
C SER A 56 -3.43 6.49 1.90
N GLN A 57 -4.36 6.13 2.77
CA GLN A 57 -4.43 6.74 4.09
C GLN A 57 -3.23 6.42 4.97
N TYR A 58 -2.46 5.39 4.61
CA TYR A 58 -1.31 4.98 5.42
C TYR A 58 0.04 5.42 4.84
N LEU A 59 0.06 5.94 3.61
CA LEU A 59 1.33 6.18 2.91
C LEU A 59 2.23 7.19 3.59
N ASN A 60 1.67 8.19 4.26
CA ASN A 60 2.47 9.23 4.90
C ASN A 60 3.12 8.77 6.20
N ASP A 61 2.58 7.77 6.84
CA ASP A 61 2.98 7.42 8.21
C ASP A 61 3.79 6.13 8.31
N PHE A 62 3.88 5.38 7.22
CA PHE A 62 4.50 4.05 7.27
C PHE A 62 5.50 3.84 6.14
N THR A 63 6.54 3.06 6.42
CA THR A 63 7.53 2.67 5.41
C THR A 63 6.95 1.60 4.50
N CYS A 64 7.67 1.28 3.42
CA CYS A 64 7.18 0.23 2.51
C CYS A 64 7.08 -1.12 3.21
N GLU A 65 7.99 -1.43 4.12
CA GLU A 65 7.94 -2.70 4.86
C GLU A 65 6.71 -2.75 5.77
N GLN A 66 6.40 -1.63 6.43
CA GLN A 66 5.23 -1.54 7.29
C GLN A 66 3.95 -1.61 6.45
N LEU A 67 3.95 -0.90 5.31
CA LEU A 67 2.80 -0.92 4.40
C LEU A 67 2.52 -2.33 3.88
N GLU A 68 3.58 -3.11 3.65
CA GLU A 68 3.41 -4.48 3.19
C GLU A 68 2.70 -5.32 4.25
N GLU A 69 3.02 -5.12 5.53
CA GLU A 69 2.34 -5.83 6.60
C GLU A 69 0.86 -5.44 6.69
N ILE A 70 0.56 -4.16 6.48
CA ILE A 70 -0.81 -3.69 6.47
C ILE A 70 -1.57 -4.32 5.29
N ARG A 71 -0.93 -4.37 4.12
CA ARG A 71 -1.55 -4.98 2.94
C ARG A 71 -1.85 -6.45 3.18
N LEU A 72 -0.89 -7.18 3.76
CA LEU A 72 -1.06 -8.61 4.02
C LEU A 72 -2.16 -8.86 5.05
N ALA A 73 -2.28 -8.00 6.06
CA ALA A 73 -3.36 -8.12 7.03
C ALA A 73 -4.71 -7.98 6.35
N LYS A 74 -4.84 -6.98 5.49
CA LYS A 74 -6.07 -6.75 4.76
C LYS A 74 -6.40 -7.93 3.86
N LYS A 75 -5.38 -8.44 3.18
CA LYS A 75 -5.56 -9.57 2.26
C LYS A 75 -6.02 -10.82 2.99
N SER A 76 -5.57 -11.00 4.24
CA SER A 76 -5.94 -12.16 5.05
C SER A 76 -7.33 -12.03 5.69
N GLY A 77 -8.00 -10.92 5.48
CA GLY A 77 -9.32 -10.71 6.07
C GLY A 77 -9.30 -10.13 7.47
N LEU A 78 -8.13 -9.70 7.93
CA LEU A 78 -8.02 -9.06 9.24
C LEU A 78 -8.41 -7.59 9.14
N ASP A 79 -8.73 -7.00 10.29
CA ASP A 79 -8.90 -5.56 10.37
C ASP A 79 -7.52 -4.94 10.38
N GLU A 80 -7.11 -4.35 9.26
CA GLU A 80 -5.76 -3.81 9.13
C GLU A 80 -5.47 -2.72 10.15
N LYS A 81 -6.49 -2.10 10.72
CA LYS A 81 -6.28 -1.07 11.74
C LYS A 81 -5.65 -1.61 13.01
N GLN A 82 -5.78 -2.92 13.25
CA GLN A 82 -5.12 -3.54 14.39
C GLN A 82 -3.62 -3.66 14.17
N ILE A 83 -3.17 -3.56 12.92
CA ILE A 83 -1.76 -3.64 12.55
C ILE A 83 -1.18 -2.26 12.31
N ALA A 84 -1.95 -1.37 11.70
CA ALA A 84 -1.50 -0.04 11.28
C ALA A 84 -1.43 0.90 12.48
N ILE A 85 -0.48 0.63 13.37
CA ILE A 85 -0.29 1.40 14.59
C ILE A 85 1.05 2.12 14.49
N VAL A 86 0.99 3.45 14.51
CA VAL A 86 2.22 4.25 14.46
C VAL A 86 3.08 3.91 15.67
N GLY A 87 4.36 3.66 15.42
CA GLY A 87 5.28 3.30 16.47
C GLY A 87 5.66 1.83 16.49
N LEU A 88 4.89 0.97 15.81
CA LEU A 88 5.29 -0.42 15.68
C LEU A 88 6.25 -0.57 14.52
N SER A 89 7.29 -1.37 14.70
CA SER A 89 8.19 -1.71 13.60
C SER A 89 7.50 -2.70 12.66
N ALA A 90 8.06 -2.86 11.47
CA ALA A 90 7.53 -3.85 10.53
C ALA A 90 7.55 -5.26 11.13
N ASP A 91 8.61 -5.59 11.89
CA ASP A 91 8.69 -6.90 12.54
C ASP A 91 7.60 -7.07 13.59
N GLU A 92 7.34 -6.03 14.38
CA GLU A 92 6.27 -6.08 15.38
C GLU A 92 4.91 -6.23 14.72
N MET A 93 4.71 -5.52 13.59
CA MET A 93 3.48 -5.65 12.82
C MET A 93 3.31 -7.06 12.27
N MET A 94 4.41 -7.65 11.77
CA MET A 94 4.38 -9.00 11.25
C MET A 94 4.00 -10.00 12.32
N MET A 95 4.59 -9.88 13.50
CA MET A 95 4.30 -10.79 14.61
C MET A 95 2.85 -10.68 15.04
N LYS A 96 2.34 -9.43 15.10
CA LYS A 96 0.96 -9.21 15.48
C LYS A 96 0.01 -9.79 14.42
N ARG A 97 0.34 -9.58 13.15
CA ARG A 97 -0.46 -10.13 12.06
C ARG A 97 -0.49 -11.67 12.11
N ALA A 98 0.68 -12.28 12.31
CA ALA A 98 0.77 -13.74 12.37
C ALA A 98 -0.07 -14.30 13.51
N ASN A 99 -0.04 -13.64 14.66
CA ASN A 99 -0.82 -14.07 15.80
C ASN A 99 -2.32 -13.98 15.53
N LEU A 100 -2.75 -12.88 14.92
CA LEU A 100 -4.16 -12.69 14.58
C LEU A 100 -4.62 -13.69 13.53
N GLU A 101 -3.77 -13.99 12.55
CA GLU A 101 -4.09 -14.99 11.53
C GLU A 101 -4.24 -16.36 12.15
N TYR A 102 -3.36 -16.70 13.10
CA TYR A 102 -3.44 -17.97 13.79
C TYR A 102 -4.76 -18.09 14.55
N GLN A 103 -5.15 -17.02 15.26
CA GLN A 103 -6.40 -17.05 16.01
C GLN A 103 -7.61 -17.15 15.09
N LEU A 104 -7.54 -16.53 13.92
CA LEU A 104 -8.63 -16.61 12.96
C LEU A 104 -8.80 -18.05 12.48
N GLN A 105 -7.71 -18.77 12.28
CA GLN A 105 -7.77 -20.16 11.83
C GLN A 105 -8.37 -21.09 12.88
N LYS A 106 -8.30 -20.72 14.15
CA LYS A 106 -8.82 -21.57 15.21
C LYS A 106 -10.32 -21.48 15.37
N GLN A 107 -10.96 -20.53 14.72
CA GLN A 107 -12.41 -20.35 14.85
C GLN A 107 -13.21 -21.28 13.95
#